data_ba3afd42c9fd5e7ec35b6f96fc35edfe
#
_entry.id   ba3afd42c9fd5e7ec35b6f96fc35edfe
#
_cell.length_a   1.000
_cell.length_b   1.000
_cell.length_c   1.000
_cell.angle_alpha   90.00
_cell.angle_beta   90.00
_cell.angle_gamma   90.00
#
_symmetry.space_group_name_H-M   'P 1'
#
loop_
_entity.id
_entity.type
_entity.pdbx_description
1 polymer ?
#
loop_
_entity_poly.entity_id
_entity_poly.type
_entity_poly.pdbx_seq_one_letter_code
_entity_poly.pdbx_strand_id
1 'polypeptide(L)'
;MQLSFGVFRSAKNMEAGIEEINMIRERTENLYLADKSSKFNTARVEALELLNLLEVAEATAICANERKESRGAHSRDDYPERDDENWLKHSIYFKETKEVSKRDVNFRPKIVPVSYTHLTLPTTYTV
;
A
#
# COMPACT_ATOMS: atom_id res chain seq x y z
N MET A 1 8.58 1.35 -6.64
CA MET A 1 7.43 0.53 -6.15
C MET A 1 7.53 -0.92 -6.62
N GLN A 2 7.52 -1.23 -7.91
CA GLN A 2 7.45 -2.63 -8.38
C GLN A 2 8.64 -3.48 -7.93
N LEU A 3 9.84 -2.97 -7.90
CA LEU A 3 11.04 -3.71 -7.47
C LEU A 3 11.08 -3.95 -5.95
N SER A 4 10.63 -2.98 -5.16
CA SER A 4 10.74 -3.02 -3.70
C SER A 4 9.47 -3.49 -3.00
N PHE A 5 8.29 -3.27 -3.62
CA PHE A 5 6.97 -3.59 -3.08
C PHE A 5 6.13 -4.45 -4.05
N GLY A 6 6.77 -5.26 -4.87
CA GLY A 6 6.11 -6.28 -5.68
C GLY A 6 5.49 -7.38 -4.83
N VAL A 7 5.15 -8.52 -5.44
CA VAL A 7 4.52 -9.64 -4.72
C VAL A 7 5.47 -10.25 -3.69
N PHE A 8 6.72 -10.50 -4.09
CA PHE A 8 7.74 -11.07 -3.21
C PHE A 8 8.51 -9.95 -2.51
N ARG A 9 8.41 -9.90 -1.20
CA ARG A 9 8.89 -8.81 -0.35
C ARG A 9 9.86 -9.31 0.71
N SER A 10 10.84 -8.47 1.06
CA SER A 10 11.72 -8.69 2.20
C SER A 10 11.93 -7.35 2.93
N ALA A 11 12.23 -7.38 4.22
CA ALA A 11 12.48 -6.17 5.00
C ALA A 11 13.53 -5.28 4.32
N LYS A 12 14.65 -5.86 3.91
CA LYS A 12 15.75 -5.14 3.24
C LYS A 12 15.30 -4.40 1.98
N ASN A 13 14.51 -5.05 1.12
CA ASN A 13 14.05 -4.42 -0.12
C ASN A 13 13.01 -3.33 0.14
N MET A 14 12.13 -3.54 1.14
CA MET A 14 11.12 -2.55 1.51
C MET A 14 11.73 -1.32 2.18
N GLU A 15 12.71 -1.49 3.05
CA GLU A 15 13.45 -0.38 3.68
C GLU A 15 14.17 0.47 2.63
N ALA A 16 14.90 -0.17 1.70
CA ALA A 16 15.52 0.54 0.59
C ALA A 16 14.48 1.28 -0.29
N GLY A 17 13.33 0.67 -0.53
CA GLY A 17 12.23 1.29 -1.26
C GLY A 17 11.62 2.50 -0.54
N ILE A 18 11.54 2.48 0.79
CA ILE A 18 11.10 3.64 1.60
C ILE A 18 12.11 4.78 1.47
N GLU A 19 13.40 4.50 1.53
CA GLU A 19 14.45 5.51 1.33
C GLU A 19 14.37 6.14 -0.07
N GLU A 20 14.15 5.32 -1.11
CA GLU A 20 13.93 5.84 -2.46
C GLU A 20 12.70 6.76 -2.56
N ILE A 21 11.58 6.41 -1.92
CA ILE A 21 10.38 7.26 -1.89
C ILE A 21 10.69 8.60 -1.21
N ASN A 22 11.42 8.59 -0.10
CA ASN A 22 11.82 9.80 0.60
C ASN A 22 12.72 10.69 -0.27
N MET A 23 13.71 10.12 -0.95
CA MET A 23 14.56 10.86 -1.89
C MET A 23 13.77 11.48 -3.05
N ILE A 24 12.79 10.75 -3.59
CA ILE A 24 11.92 11.29 -4.64
C ILE A 24 11.07 12.43 -4.09
N ARG A 25 10.54 12.31 -2.87
CA ARG A 25 9.77 13.36 -2.19
C ARG A 25 10.57 14.65 -2.05
N GLU A 26 11.80 14.58 -1.55
CA GLU A 26 12.70 15.73 -1.44
C GLU A 26 12.97 16.40 -2.80
N ARG A 27 13.12 15.60 -3.84
CA ARG A 27 13.29 16.14 -5.20
C ARG A 27 12.04 16.86 -5.71
N THR A 28 10.84 16.47 -5.28
CA THR A 28 9.59 17.13 -5.69
C THR A 28 9.40 18.50 -5.06
N GLU A 29 10.05 18.81 -3.93
CA GLU A 29 10.02 20.14 -3.32
C GLU A 29 10.64 21.21 -4.23
N ASN A 30 11.59 20.81 -5.08
CA ASN A 30 12.28 21.66 -6.05
C ASN A 30 11.77 21.48 -7.47
N LEU A 31 10.54 20.99 -7.66
CA LEU A 31 9.97 20.73 -8.97
C LEU A 31 9.78 22.02 -9.75
N TYR A 32 10.38 22.11 -10.92
CA TYR A 32 10.22 23.22 -11.85
C TYR A 32 9.31 22.84 -13.01
N LEU A 33 8.27 23.66 -13.24
CA LEU A 33 7.38 23.54 -14.39
C LEU A 33 7.72 24.62 -15.42
N ALA A 34 8.11 24.21 -16.61
CA ALA A 34 8.41 25.12 -17.70
C ALA A 34 7.14 25.79 -18.26
N ASP A 35 6.05 25.04 -18.36
CA ASP A 35 4.74 25.54 -18.78
C ASP A 35 4.07 26.33 -17.64
N LYS A 36 3.83 27.61 -17.87
CA LYS A 36 3.16 28.54 -16.94
C LYS A 36 1.71 28.88 -17.36
N SER A 37 1.20 28.23 -18.40
CA SER A 37 -0.14 28.49 -18.89
C SER A 37 -1.22 28.18 -17.84
N SER A 38 -2.32 28.94 -17.87
CA SER A 38 -3.46 28.73 -16.96
C SER A 38 -4.51 27.76 -17.53
N LYS A 39 -4.41 27.43 -18.83
CA LYS A 39 -5.33 26.54 -19.53
C LYS A 39 -4.57 25.39 -20.18
N PHE A 40 -5.14 24.21 -20.12
CA PHE A 40 -4.58 22.97 -20.71
C PHE A 40 -3.12 22.68 -20.28
N ASN A 41 -2.78 23.03 -19.05
CA ASN A 41 -1.44 22.78 -18.51
C ASN A 41 -1.32 21.35 -17.99
N THR A 42 -1.01 20.40 -18.87
CA THR A 42 -0.84 18.99 -18.54
C THR A 42 0.34 18.76 -17.60
N ALA A 43 1.42 19.52 -17.74
CA ALA A 43 2.59 19.42 -16.84
C ALA A 43 2.22 19.75 -15.39
N ARG A 44 1.34 20.72 -15.17
CA ARG A 44 0.82 21.05 -13.83
C ARG A 44 -0.04 19.92 -13.25
N VAL A 45 -0.90 19.32 -14.08
CA VAL A 45 -1.74 18.18 -13.65
C VAL A 45 -0.86 16.99 -13.28
N GLU A 46 0.11 16.63 -14.09
CA GLU A 46 1.07 15.56 -13.82
C GLU A 46 1.87 15.79 -12.53
N ALA A 47 2.27 17.03 -12.26
CA ALA A 47 2.96 17.38 -11.02
C ALA A 47 2.07 17.18 -9.79
N LEU A 48 0.79 17.56 -9.86
CA LEU A 48 -0.17 17.32 -8.77
C LEU A 48 -0.47 15.84 -8.59
N GLU A 49 -0.59 15.09 -9.67
CA GLU A 49 -0.75 13.63 -9.63
C GLU A 49 0.46 12.94 -9.00
N LEU A 50 1.68 13.42 -9.30
CA LEU A 50 2.91 12.89 -8.70
C LEU A 50 2.89 13.05 -7.17
N LEU A 51 2.46 14.20 -6.65
CA LEU A 51 2.35 14.43 -5.21
C LEU A 51 1.35 13.46 -4.56
N ASN A 52 0.19 13.27 -5.18
CA ASN A 52 -0.81 12.31 -4.71
C ASN A 52 -0.29 10.87 -4.75
N LEU A 53 0.40 10.48 -5.81
CA LEU A 53 1.03 9.18 -5.94
C LEU A 53 2.08 8.93 -4.85
N LEU A 54 2.89 9.92 -4.51
CA LEU A 54 3.90 9.80 -3.46
C LEU A 54 3.27 9.58 -2.09
N GLU A 55 2.16 10.25 -1.78
CA GLU A 55 1.45 10.04 -0.52
C GLU A 55 0.91 8.62 -0.39
N VAL A 56 0.27 8.10 -1.43
CA VAL A 56 -0.26 6.74 -1.44
C VAL A 56 0.88 5.71 -1.44
N ALA A 57 1.96 5.96 -2.16
CA ALA A 57 3.13 5.10 -2.19
C ALA A 57 3.80 5.01 -0.82
N GLU A 58 3.98 6.12 -0.12
CA GLU A 58 4.54 6.17 1.23
C GLU A 58 3.68 5.39 2.23
N ALA A 59 2.37 5.65 2.24
CA ALA A 59 1.44 4.93 3.11
C ALA A 59 1.47 3.40 2.86
N THR A 60 1.48 3.01 1.59
CA THR A 60 1.55 1.60 1.19
C THR A 60 2.87 0.97 1.63
N ALA A 61 3.99 1.66 1.42
CA ALA A 61 5.32 1.17 1.75
C ALA A 61 5.50 0.98 3.25
N ILE A 62 5.10 1.96 4.05
CA ILE A 62 5.21 1.92 5.51
C ILE A 62 4.30 0.81 6.08
N CYS A 63 3.04 0.74 5.64
CA CYS A 63 2.13 -0.32 6.08
C CYS A 63 2.61 -1.72 5.68
N ALA A 64 3.19 -1.88 4.50
CA ALA A 64 3.72 -3.16 4.04
C ALA A 64 4.95 -3.58 4.85
N ASN A 65 5.85 -2.65 5.15
CA ASN A 65 7.05 -2.94 5.93
C ASN A 65 6.71 -3.31 7.39
N GLU A 66 5.73 -2.62 7.98
CA GLU A 66 5.27 -2.87 9.35
C GLU A 66 4.57 -4.24 9.49
N ARG A 67 3.87 -4.71 8.46
CA ARG A 67 3.14 -5.97 8.50
C ARG A 67 4.07 -7.19 8.41
N LYS A 68 4.31 -7.83 9.55
CA LYS A 68 5.25 -8.96 9.71
C LYS A 68 4.55 -10.31 9.55
N GLU A 69 3.91 -10.51 8.43
CA GLU A 69 3.25 -11.76 8.03
C GLU A 69 3.18 -11.87 6.51
N SER A 70 2.77 -13.02 6.00
CA SER A 70 2.35 -13.20 4.60
C SER A 70 0.85 -13.41 4.54
N ARG A 71 0.14 -12.57 3.74
CA ARG A 71 -1.32 -12.65 3.58
C ARG A 71 -1.73 -12.14 2.19
N GLY A 72 -2.43 -12.98 1.43
CA GLY A 72 -2.85 -12.63 0.08
C GLY A 72 -1.66 -12.30 -0.81
N ALA A 73 -1.71 -11.16 -1.49
CA ALA A 73 -0.61 -10.68 -2.34
C ALA A 73 0.59 -10.12 -1.56
N HIS A 74 0.46 -9.94 -0.24
CA HIS A 74 1.57 -9.56 0.62
C HIS A 74 2.36 -10.81 1.01
N SER A 75 3.34 -11.19 0.21
CA SER A 75 4.20 -12.34 0.46
C SER A 75 5.59 -11.87 0.90
N ARG A 76 5.94 -12.18 2.15
CA ARG A 76 7.24 -11.83 2.75
C ARG A 76 8.11 -13.05 2.89
N ASP A 77 9.31 -13.00 2.33
CA ASP A 77 10.28 -14.10 2.42
C ASP A 77 10.81 -14.27 3.86
N ASP A 78 10.86 -13.17 4.63
CA ASP A 78 11.29 -13.14 6.04
C ASP A 78 10.18 -13.55 7.03
N TYR A 79 8.90 -13.48 6.62
CA TYR A 79 7.74 -13.92 7.41
C TYR A 79 6.75 -14.69 6.52
N PRO A 80 7.07 -15.94 6.13
CA PRO A 80 6.29 -16.68 5.14
C PRO A 80 4.92 -17.13 5.63
N GLU A 81 4.72 -17.20 6.95
CA GLU A 81 3.47 -17.66 7.56
C GLU A 81 2.46 -16.52 7.76
N ARG A 82 1.18 -16.88 7.70
CA ARG A 82 0.08 -15.98 8.06
C ARG A 82 -0.11 -15.95 9.58
N ASP A 83 -0.25 -14.77 10.14
CA ASP A 83 -0.44 -14.55 11.57
C ASP A 83 -1.80 -13.91 11.82
N ASP A 84 -2.80 -14.74 12.13
CA ASP A 84 -4.16 -14.27 12.42
C ASP A 84 -4.30 -13.67 13.83
N GLU A 85 -3.45 -14.02 14.77
CA GLU A 85 -3.52 -13.49 16.13
C GLU A 85 -3.17 -12.01 16.19
N ASN A 86 -2.08 -11.62 15.50
CA ASN A 86 -1.56 -10.26 15.56
C ASN A 86 -1.98 -9.40 14.37
N TRP A 87 -2.27 -10.01 13.22
CA TRP A 87 -2.40 -9.31 11.94
C TRP A 87 -3.74 -9.50 11.22
N LEU A 88 -4.72 -10.21 11.80
CA LEU A 88 -6.09 -10.22 11.28
C LEU A 88 -6.78 -8.87 11.57
N LYS A 89 -6.13 -7.79 11.12
CA LYS A 89 -6.48 -6.39 11.39
C LYS A 89 -6.20 -5.52 10.19
N HIS A 90 -6.91 -4.40 10.10
CA HIS A 90 -6.57 -3.34 9.16
C HIS A 90 -5.35 -2.57 9.66
N SER A 91 -4.42 -2.26 8.77
CA SER A 91 -3.37 -1.29 9.02
C SER A 91 -3.88 0.10 8.67
N ILE A 92 -3.73 1.07 9.58
CA ILE A 92 -4.14 2.46 9.39
C ILE A 92 -2.90 3.33 9.48
N TYR A 93 -2.63 4.08 8.43
CA TYR A 93 -1.52 5.00 8.36
C TYR A 93 -1.98 6.43 8.67
N PHE A 94 -1.23 7.11 9.54
CA PHE A 94 -1.43 8.52 9.88
C PHE A 94 -0.33 9.35 9.23
N LYS A 95 -0.73 10.21 8.29
CA LYS A 95 0.20 11.02 7.49
C LYS A 95 1.04 11.99 8.34
N GLU A 96 0.44 12.60 9.35
CA GLU A 96 1.07 13.62 10.18
C GLU A 96 2.20 13.04 11.05
N THR A 97 1.98 11.87 11.63
CA THR A 97 2.94 11.21 12.53
C THR A 97 3.77 10.15 11.82
N LYS A 98 3.37 9.75 10.60
CA LYS A 98 3.91 8.61 9.85
C LYS A 98 3.84 7.27 10.61
N GLU A 99 2.91 7.17 11.54
CA GLU A 99 2.69 5.98 12.35
C GLU A 99 1.64 5.06 11.74
N VAL A 100 1.75 3.77 12.05
CA VAL A 100 0.77 2.76 11.69
C VAL A 100 0.09 2.23 12.93
N SER A 101 -1.23 2.27 12.95
CA SER A 101 -2.03 1.61 13.96
C SER A 101 -2.80 0.42 13.39
N LYS A 102 -3.37 -0.39 14.25
CA LYS A 102 -4.18 -1.56 13.88
C LYS A 102 -5.63 -1.36 14.32
N ARG A 103 -6.56 -1.73 13.46
CA ARG A 103 -7.99 -1.74 13.75
C ARG A 103 -8.57 -3.10 13.44
N ASP A 104 -9.43 -3.59 14.31
CA ASP A 104 -10.09 -4.90 14.14
C ASP A 104 -10.96 -4.93 12.88
N VAL A 105 -10.96 -6.09 12.22
CA VAL A 105 -11.81 -6.33 11.05
C VAL A 105 -13.24 -6.63 11.52
N ASN A 106 -14.22 -5.94 10.94
CA ASN A 106 -15.61 -6.23 11.19
C ASN A 106 -16.13 -7.29 10.21
N PHE A 107 -16.30 -8.52 10.66
CA PHE A 107 -16.85 -9.63 9.87
C PHE A 107 -18.38 -9.66 9.84
N ARG A 108 -19.05 -8.76 10.57
CA ARG A 108 -20.52 -8.68 10.63
C ARG A 108 -20.99 -7.31 10.15
N PRO A 109 -21.10 -7.11 8.82
CA PRO A 109 -21.60 -5.85 8.28
C PRO A 109 -23.05 -5.65 8.72
N LYS A 110 -23.39 -4.42 9.15
CA LYS A 110 -24.73 -4.08 9.67
C LYS A 110 -25.79 -3.93 8.57
N ILE A 111 -25.36 -3.62 7.34
CA ILE A 111 -26.26 -3.18 6.26
C ILE A 111 -26.43 -4.25 5.19
N VAL A 112 -25.38 -4.93 4.77
CA VAL A 112 -25.42 -5.98 3.76
C VAL A 112 -24.67 -7.21 4.24
N PRO A 113 -25.36 -8.33 4.47
CA PRO A 113 -24.66 -9.59 4.73
C PRO A 113 -23.90 -9.98 3.46
N VAL A 114 -22.59 -10.19 3.58
CA VAL A 114 -21.76 -10.67 2.48
C VAL A 114 -21.99 -12.17 2.32
N SER A 115 -22.50 -12.59 1.17
CA SER A 115 -22.56 -13.99 0.80
C SER A 115 -21.24 -14.40 0.15
N TYR A 116 -20.56 -15.36 0.74
CA TYR A 116 -19.29 -15.90 0.23
C TYR A 116 -19.50 -17.07 -0.76
N THR A 117 -20.56 -17.04 -1.54
CA THR A 117 -20.85 -18.09 -2.53
C THR A 117 -19.70 -18.28 -3.53
N HIS A 118 -18.95 -17.22 -3.84
CA HIS A 118 -17.76 -17.28 -4.68
C HIS A 118 -16.59 -18.06 -4.06
N LEU A 119 -16.54 -18.27 -2.76
CA LEU A 119 -15.51 -19.07 -2.07
C LEU A 119 -15.79 -20.57 -2.15
N THR A 120 -17.01 -20.97 -2.48
CA THR A 120 -17.38 -22.39 -2.66
C THR A 120 -17.18 -22.86 -4.08
N LEU A 121 -17.10 -21.95 -5.05
CA LEU A 121 -16.89 -22.28 -6.47
C LEU A 121 -15.57 -23.01 -6.76
N PRO A 122 -14.41 -22.64 -6.21
CA PRO A 122 -13.15 -23.36 -6.45
C PRO A 122 -13.16 -24.81 -5.98
N THR A 123 -13.95 -25.15 -4.98
CA THR A 123 -14.05 -26.52 -4.46
C THR A 123 -14.95 -27.42 -5.30
N THR A 124 -15.81 -26.83 -6.13
CA THR A 124 -16.73 -27.56 -7.00
C THR A 124 -16.09 -27.95 -8.34
N TYR A 125 -14.97 -27.37 -8.71
CA TYR A 125 -14.25 -27.62 -9.96
C TYR A 125 -13.05 -28.58 -9.83
N THR A 126 -12.84 -29.15 -8.68
CA THR A 126 -11.87 -30.23 -8.44
C THR A 126 -12.54 -31.58 -8.62
N VAL A 127 -12.96 -31.88 -9.86
CA VAL A 127 -13.32 -33.22 -10.28
C VAL A 127 -12.59 -33.52 -11.56
#